data_afcbbffc8b794c1bfdcd29053f6b85df
#
_entry.id   afcbbffc8b794c1bfdcd29053f6b85df
#
_cell.length_a   1.000
_cell.length_b   1.000
_cell.length_c   1.000
_cell.angle_alpha   90.00
_cell.angle_beta   90.00
_cell.angle_gamma   90.00
#
_symmetry.space_group_name_H-M   'P 1'
#
loop_
_entity.id
_entity.type
_entity.pdbx_description
1 polymer ?
#
loop_
_entity_poly.entity_id
_entity_poly.type
_entity_poly.pdbx_seq_one_letter_code
_entity_poly.pdbx_strand_id
1 'polypeptide(L)'
;MKLEVLGDEKTVYPNVIDTIDAAKTLIAEDFNVMVYTNDDPIVAKQLEDMDCVAVMPLAAPIGSGMGVRDPHNIFTIVENATVPILMDAGVGTASDAAVAMELGCDGVLMNTAIAEAKNPVLMASAMKHAIVAGREAFLAGRMPRRRYASASSPSDGSFI
;
A
#
# COMPACT_ATOMS: atom_id res chain seq x y z
N MET A 1 -2.54 -16.98 8.13
CA MET A 1 -3.22 -17.18 6.83
C MET A 1 -3.63 -15.83 6.24
N LYS A 2 -3.83 -15.72 4.90
CA LYS A 2 -4.43 -14.52 4.29
C LYS A 2 -5.94 -14.66 4.29
N LEU A 3 -6.64 -13.68 4.88
CA LEU A 3 -8.10 -13.56 4.85
C LEU A 3 -8.51 -12.50 3.83
N GLU A 4 -9.48 -12.86 2.99
CA GLU A 4 -10.05 -11.98 1.99
C GLU A 4 -11.55 -12.30 1.85
N VAL A 5 -12.42 -11.32 2.17
CA VAL A 5 -13.87 -11.44 2.05
C VAL A 5 -14.36 -10.35 1.11
N LEU A 6 -14.82 -10.74 -0.07
CA LEU A 6 -15.27 -9.80 -1.10
C LEU A 6 -16.77 -9.53 -0.96
N GLY A 7 -17.15 -8.26 -1.07
CA GLY A 7 -18.53 -7.81 -0.92
C GLY A 7 -19.34 -7.83 -2.22
N ASP A 8 -18.66 -7.77 -3.36
CA ASP A 8 -19.30 -7.68 -4.67
C ASP A 8 -18.40 -8.28 -5.76
N GLU A 9 -18.97 -9.17 -6.56
CA GLU A 9 -18.20 -9.89 -7.61
C GLU A 9 -17.70 -8.98 -8.73
N LYS A 10 -18.36 -7.86 -9.00
CA LYS A 10 -18.02 -6.98 -10.10
C LYS A 10 -16.94 -5.97 -9.71
N THR A 11 -17.04 -5.42 -8.52
CA THR A 11 -16.10 -4.39 -8.02
C THR A 11 -14.95 -4.99 -7.22
N VAL A 12 -15.12 -6.20 -6.70
CA VAL A 12 -14.18 -6.92 -5.83
C VAL A 12 -13.67 -6.10 -4.64
N TYR A 13 -14.50 -5.16 -4.16
CA TYR A 13 -14.23 -4.47 -2.91
C TYR A 13 -14.41 -5.41 -1.71
N PRO A 14 -13.61 -5.24 -0.66
CA PRO A 14 -13.77 -6.02 0.57
C PRO A 14 -15.09 -5.70 1.26
N ASN A 15 -15.78 -6.73 1.77
CA ASN A 15 -16.88 -6.57 2.70
C ASN A 15 -16.31 -6.43 4.11
N VAL A 16 -16.20 -5.21 4.60
CA VAL A 16 -15.56 -4.91 5.89
C VAL A 16 -16.25 -5.60 7.06
N ILE A 17 -17.57 -5.64 7.08
CA ILE A 17 -18.35 -6.25 8.18
C ILE A 17 -18.06 -7.74 8.26
N ASP A 18 -18.22 -8.47 7.16
CA ASP A 18 -17.97 -9.89 7.10
C ASP A 18 -16.46 -10.22 7.30
N THR A 19 -15.57 -9.33 6.87
CA THR A 19 -14.11 -9.46 7.10
C THR A 19 -13.79 -9.42 8.59
N ILE A 20 -14.39 -8.48 9.33
CA ILE A 20 -14.20 -8.36 10.79
C ILE A 20 -14.72 -9.61 11.50
N ASP A 21 -15.90 -10.11 11.14
CA ASP A 21 -16.49 -11.29 11.77
C ASP A 21 -15.73 -12.58 11.44
N ALA A 22 -15.24 -12.71 10.21
CA ALA A 22 -14.38 -13.83 9.82
C ALA A 22 -13.01 -13.78 10.55
N ALA A 23 -12.41 -12.59 10.67
CA ALA A 23 -11.16 -12.42 11.39
C ALA A 23 -11.28 -12.83 12.86
N LYS A 24 -12.35 -12.41 13.55
CA LYS A 24 -12.65 -12.83 14.93
C LYS A 24 -12.71 -14.34 15.07
N THR A 25 -13.43 -15.00 14.17
CA THR A 25 -13.60 -16.46 14.19
C THR A 25 -12.25 -17.16 14.02
N LEU A 26 -11.44 -16.74 13.03
CA LEU A 26 -10.16 -17.37 12.76
C LEU A 26 -9.13 -17.13 13.86
N ILE A 27 -9.10 -15.94 14.44
CA ILE A 27 -8.20 -15.64 15.56
C ILE A 27 -8.59 -16.46 16.79
N ALA A 28 -9.89 -16.64 17.07
CA ALA A 28 -10.36 -17.49 18.16
C ALA A 28 -10.02 -18.99 17.96
N GLU A 29 -9.72 -19.40 16.72
CA GLU A 29 -9.24 -20.74 16.35
C GLU A 29 -7.69 -20.78 16.27
N ASP A 30 -6.97 -19.83 16.86
CA ASP A 30 -5.49 -19.74 16.92
C ASP A 30 -4.81 -19.55 15.53
N PHE A 31 -5.50 -19.00 14.53
CA PHE A 31 -4.86 -18.65 13.26
C PHE A 31 -4.14 -17.29 13.36
N ASN A 32 -2.92 -17.22 12.84
CA ASN A 32 -2.26 -15.95 12.53
C ASN A 32 -2.86 -15.36 11.26
N VAL A 33 -3.70 -14.33 11.38
CA VAL A 33 -4.47 -13.74 10.28
C VAL A 33 -3.78 -12.50 9.72
N MET A 34 -3.46 -12.51 8.42
CA MET A 34 -3.18 -11.33 7.61
C MET A 34 -4.47 -10.98 6.86
N VAL A 35 -4.94 -9.75 6.94
CA VAL A 35 -6.29 -9.41 6.50
C VAL A 35 -6.29 -8.36 5.39
N TYR A 36 -6.93 -8.71 4.24
CA TYR A 36 -7.22 -7.76 3.17
C TYR A 36 -8.43 -6.89 3.55
N THR A 37 -8.30 -5.57 3.36
CA THR A 37 -9.35 -4.61 3.69
C THR A 37 -9.32 -3.38 2.76
N ASN A 38 -10.28 -2.48 2.96
CA ASN A 38 -10.25 -1.15 2.34
C ASN A 38 -9.13 -0.27 2.97
N ASP A 39 -9.00 0.94 2.45
CA ASP A 39 -8.01 1.95 2.90
C ASP A 39 -8.54 2.87 4.01
N ASP A 40 -9.54 2.43 4.78
CA ASP A 40 -10.06 3.18 5.92
C ASP A 40 -9.15 2.99 7.16
N PRO A 41 -8.53 4.08 7.69
CA PRO A 41 -7.65 4.00 8.86
C PRO A 41 -8.34 3.46 10.13
N ILE A 42 -9.64 3.69 10.29
CA ILE A 42 -10.41 3.20 11.43
C ILE A 42 -10.57 1.69 11.36
N VAL A 43 -10.89 1.18 10.17
CA VAL A 43 -11.00 -0.28 9.93
C VAL A 43 -9.65 -0.95 10.10
N ALA A 44 -8.58 -0.38 9.56
CA ALA A 44 -7.23 -0.91 9.72
C ALA A 44 -6.85 -1.03 11.20
N LYS A 45 -7.08 0.01 11.99
CA LYS A 45 -6.83 0.00 13.44
C LYS A 45 -7.68 -1.03 14.18
N GLN A 46 -8.96 -1.15 13.83
CA GLN A 46 -9.83 -2.15 14.43
C GLN A 46 -9.34 -3.58 14.19
N LEU A 47 -8.87 -3.89 12.99
CA LEU A 47 -8.33 -5.20 12.65
C LEU A 47 -7.01 -5.51 13.38
N GLU A 48 -6.15 -4.50 13.55
CA GLU A 48 -4.95 -4.61 14.39
C GLU A 48 -5.30 -4.87 15.86
N ASP A 49 -6.25 -4.11 16.43
CA ASP A 49 -6.70 -4.25 17.82
C ASP A 49 -7.39 -5.61 18.11
N MET A 50 -7.71 -6.34 17.05
CA MET A 50 -8.23 -7.71 17.11
C MET A 50 -7.15 -8.79 17.02
N ASP A 51 -5.86 -8.43 17.10
CA ASP A 51 -4.71 -9.33 16.95
C ASP A 51 -4.49 -9.89 15.54
N CYS A 52 -4.93 -9.19 14.48
CA CYS A 52 -4.44 -9.49 13.14
C CYS A 52 -2.93 -9.23 13.06
N VAL A 53 -2.17 -10.19 12.56
CA VAL A 53 -0.70 -10.11 12.52
C VAL A 53 -0.16 -9.21 11.40
N ALA A 54 -0.99 -8.83 10.44
CA ALA A 54 -0.71 -7.83 9.41
C ALA A 54 -2.02 -7.32 8.83
N VAL A 55 -2.05 -6.05 8.41
CA VAL A 55 -3.18 -5.46 7.70
C VAL A 55 -2.77 -5.14 6.27
N MET A 56 -3.66 -5.44 5.34
CA MET A 56 -3.41 -5.36 3.90
C MET A 56 -4.43 -4.43 3.23
N PRO A 57 -4.25 -3.09 3.33
CA PRO A 57 -5.14 -2.14 2.68
C PRO A 57 -4.99 -2.19 1.16
N LEU A 58 -6.09 -2.01 0.43
CA LEU A 58 -6.05 -1.85 -1.01
C LEU A 58 -5.50 -0.47 -1.41
N ALA A 59 -4.76 -0.41 -2.52
CA ALA A 59 -4.45 0.84 -3.22
C ALA A 59 -5.63 1.28 -4.11
N ALA A 60 -6.25 0.30 -4.75
CA ALA A 60 -7.42 0.40 -5.62
C ALA A 60 -8.04 -1.02 -5.76
N PRO A 61 -9.23 -1.18 -6.38
CA PRO A 61 -9.85 -2.49 -6.58
C PRO A 61 -8.90 -3.51 -7.23
N ILE A 62 -9.05 -4.77 -6.82
CA ILE A 62 -8.25 -5.89 -7.35
C ILE A 62 -8.29 -5.89 -8.89
N GLY A 63 -7.13 -6.01 -9.53
CA GLY A 63 -7.00 -6.06 -10.99
C GLY A 63 -7.25 -4.75 -11.72
N SER A 64 -7.52 -3.65 -11.01
CA SER A 64 -7.81 -2.36 -11.65
C SER A 64 -6.57 -1.65 -12.23
N GLY A 65 -5.39 -1.88 -11.65
CA GLY A 65 -4.16 -1.19 -12.05
C GLY A 65 -4.22 0.34 -11.89
N MET A 66 -5.10 0.85 -11.03
CA MET A 66 -5.35 2.30 -10.87
C MET A 66 -4.33 3.00 -9.97
N GLY A 67 -3.43 2.25 -9.34
CA GLY A 67 -2.44 2.77 -8.40
C GLY A 67 -3.02 3.21 -7.07
N VAL A 68 -2.22 3.91 -6.27
CA VAL A 68 -2.64 4.41 -4.95
C VAL A 68 -3.61 5.56 -5.10
N ARG A 69 -4.88 5.33 -4.74
CA ARG A 69 -5.95 6.31 -4.92
C ARG A 69 -6.00 7.34 -3.80
N ASP A 70 -5.78 6.89 -2.57
CA ASP A 70 -5.73 7.78 -1.42
C ASP A 70 -4.41 7.61 -0.63
N PRO A 71 -3.35 8.34 -1.02
CA PRO A 71 -2.07 8.30 -0.30
C PRO A 71 -2.17 8.79 1.14
N HIS A 72 -3.13 9.67 1.45
CA HIS A 72 -3.30 10.19 2.81
C HIS A 72 -3.81 9.11 3.76
N ASN A 73 -4.80 8.34 3.34
CA ASN A 73 -5.32 7.24 4.14
C ASN A 73 -4.24 6.18 4.38
N ILE A 74 -3.51 5.78 3.34
CA ILE A 74 -2.41 4.82 3.47
C ILE A 74 -1.33 5.33 4.43
N PHE A 75 -0.91 6.59 4.29
CA PHE A 75 0.05 7.20 5.21
C PHE A 75 -0.46 7.19 6.66
N THR A 76 -1.74 7.54 6.88
CA THR A 76 -2.36 7.53 8.20
C THR A 76 -2.40 6.13 8.81
N ILE A 77 -2.69 5.09 8.00
CA ILE A 77 -2.64 3.70 8.44
C ILE A 77 -1.23 3.33 8.88
N VAL A 78 -0.23 3.59 8.03
CA VAL A 78 1.18 3.26 8.32
C VAL A 78 1.70 4.00 9.56
N GLU A 79 1.40 5.29 9.70
CA GLU A 79 1.87 6.11 10.83
C GLU A 79 1.36 5.59 12.18
N ASN A 80 0.17 5.00 12.21
CA ASN A 80 -0.49 4.54 13.45
C ASN A 80 -0.38 3.02 13.67
N ALA A 81 0.15 2.26 12.71
CA ALA A 81 0.22 0.82 12.79
C ALA A 81 1.38 0.34 13.69
N THR A 82 1.13 -0.76 14.41
CA THR A 82 2.16 -1.52 15.17
C THR A 82 2.40 -2.90 14.57
N VAL A 83 1.62 -3.27 13.55
CA VAL A 83 1.78 -4.50 12.76
C VAL A 83 2.20 -4.15 11.34
N PRO A 84 2.79 -5.09 10.58
CA PRO A 84 3.14 -4.84 9.18
C PRO A 84 1.95 -4.42 8.33
N ILE A 85 2.15 -3.37 7.52
CA ILE A 85 1.20 -2.90 6.53
C ILE A 85 1.68 -3.29 5.14
N LEU A 86 0.93 -4.16 4.49
CA LEU A 86 1.23 -4.65 3.15
C LEU A 86 0.19 -4.11 2.17
N MET A 87 0.59 -3.23 1.26
CA MET A 87 -0.36 -2.76 0.24
C MET A 87 -0.74 -3.90 -0.68
N ASP A 88 -2.04 -4.20 -0.75
CA ASP A 88 -2.59 -5.26 -1.59
C ASP A 88 -3.58 -4.67 -2.60
N ALA A 89 -3.59 -5.21 -3.81
CA ALA A 89 -4.46 -4.82 -4.90
C ALA A 89 -4.24 -3.42 -5.50
N GLY A 90 -4.64 -3.26 -6.75
CA GLY A 90 -4.67 -1.99 -7.46
C GLY A 90 -3.34 -1.48 -8.01
N VAL A 91 -2.22 -2.05 -7.64
CA VAL A 91 -0.90 -1.71 -8.23
C VAL A 91 -0.86 -2.13 -9.69
N GLY A 92 -0.58 -1.21 -10.58
CA GLY A 92 -0.57 -1.45 -12.03
C GLY A 92 0.82 -1.37 -12.67
N THR A 93 1.76 -0.67 -12.05
CA THR A 93 3.11 -0.49 -12.59
C THR A 93 4.14 -0.20 -11.50
N ALA A 94 5.41 -0.17 -11.86
CA ALA A 94 6.54 0.04 -10.95
C ALA A 94 6.43 1.34 -10.12
N SER A 95 5.93 2.44 -10.69
CA SER A 95 5.75 3.69 -9.95
C SER A 95 4.75 3.55 -8.79
N ASP A 96 3.68 2.77 -8.97
CA ASP A 96 2.70 2.56 -7.90
C ASP A 96 3.32 1.79 -6.72
N ALA A 97 4.15 0.79 -7.03
CA ALA A 97 4.89 0.04 -6.03
C ALA A 97 5.90 0.94 -5.28
N ALA A 98 6.62 1.82 -6.00
CA ALA A 98 7.52 2.79 -5.36
C ALA A 98 6.76 3.73 -4.43
N VAL A 99 5.62 4.29 -4.87
CA VAL A 99 4.77 5.16 -4.05
C VAL A 99 4.30 4.45 -2.78
N ALA A 100 3.86 3.21 -2.86
CA ALA A 100 3.47 2.43 -1.68
C ALA A 100 4.60 2.33 -0.64
N MET A 101 5.81 2.04 -1.11
CA MET A 101 6.98 1.94 -0.25
C MET A 101 7.45 3.31 0.28
N GLU A 102 7.32 4.39 -0.50
CA GLU A 102 7.60 5.76 -0.05
C GLU A 102 6.61 6.24 1.01
N LEU A 103 5.37 5.73 1.01
CA LEU A 103 4.39 5.98 2.06
C LEU A 103 4.70 5.22 3.36
N GLY A 104 5.65 4.28 3.33
CA GLY A 104 6.13 3.56 4.49
C GLY A 104 5.54 2.16 4.65
N CYS A 105 4.77 1.64 3.68
CA CYS A 105 4.35 0.25 3.71
C CYS A 105 5.55 -0.70 3.85
N ASP A 106 5.35 -1.83 4.55
CA ASP A 106 6.38 -2.85 4.74
C ASP A 106 6.56 -3.74 3.52
N GLY A 107 5.57 -3.77 2.65
CA GLY A 107 5.62 -4.52 1.40
C GLY A 107 4.45 -4.21 0.48
N VAL A 108 4.50 -4.79 -0.72
CA VAL A 108 3.45 -4.70 -1.72
C VAL A 108 3.17 -6.10 -2.26
N LEU A 109 1.93 -6.53 -2.18
CA LEU A 109 1.47 -7.77 -2.83
C LEU A 109 0.96 -7.41 -4.22
N MET A 110 1.48 -8.07 -5.24
CA MET A 110 1.15 -7.79 -6.63
C MET A 110 1.09 -9.08 -7.46
N ASN A 111 0.15 -9.15 -8.38
CA ASN A 111 -0.02 -10.29 -9.28
C ASN A 111 -0.38 -9.81 -10.69
N THR A 112 -1.60 -9.29 -10.88
CA THR A 112 -2.17 -8.96 -12.19
C THR A 112 -1.29 -7.98 -12.99
N ALA A 113 -0.72 -6.97 -12.36
CA ALA A 113 0.18 -6.01 -13.00
C ALA A 113 1.41 -6.67 -13.65
N ILE A 114 1.88 -7.76 -13.08
CA ILE A 114 2.98 -8.54 -13.65
C ILE A 114 2.45 -9.50 -14.73
N ALA A 115 1.42 -10.27 -14.39
CA ALA A 115 0.90 -11.32 -15.26
C ALA A 115 0.34 -10.79 -16.59
N GLU A 116 -0.32 -9.63 -16.58
CA GLU A 116 -0.93 -9.00 -17.76
C GLU A 116 -0.01 -8.00 -18.48
N ALA A 117 1.21 -7.79 -17.98
CA ALA A 117 2.17 -6.93 -18.66
C ALA A 117 2.57 -7.54 -20.02
N LYS A 118 2.84 -6.68 -21.01
CA LYS A 118 3.36 -7.14 -22.33
C LYS A 118 4.65 -7.96 -22.21
N ASN A 119 5.45 -7.71 -21.18
CA ASN A 119 6.63 -8.49 -20.83
C ASN A 119 6.63 -8.71 -19.31
N PRO A 120 6.04 -9.82 -18.80
CA PRO A 120 5.92 -10.10 -17.38
C PRO A 120 7.26 -10.17 -16.63
N VAL A 121 8.29 -10.75 -17.26
CA VAL A 121 9.62 -10.88 -16.65
C VAL A 121 10.27 -9.51 -16.44
N LEU A 122 10.18 -8.64 -17.44
CA LEU A 122 10.68 -7.27 -17.34
C LEU A 122 9.88 -6.46 -16.31
N MET A 123 8.56 -6.63 -16.27
CA MET A 123 7.71 -5.96 -15.28
C MET A 123 8.05 -6.43 -13.85
N ALA A 124 8.24 -7.72 -13.64
CA ALA A 124 8.66 -8.25 -12.33
C ALA A 124 10.01 -7.65 -11.89
N SER A 125 10.97 -7.52 -12.81
CA SER A 125 12.25 -6.86 -12.55
C SER A 125 12.05 -5.38 -12.19
N ALA A 126 11.22 -4.65 -12.94
CA ALA A 126 10.91 -3.24 -12.67
C ALA A 126 10.26 -3.06 -11.29
N MET A 127 9.29 -3.93 -10.94
CA MET A 127 8.62 -3.93 -9.63
C MET A 127 9.62 -4.15 -8.49
N LYS A 128 10.51 -5.13 -8.64
CA LYS A 128 11.58 -5.39 -7.66
C LYS A 128 12.43 -4.13 -7.39
N HIS A 129 12.88 -3.46 -8.45
CA HIS A 129 13.67 -2.23 -8.31
C HIS A 129 12.85 -1.09 -7.68
N ALA A 130 11.58 -0.97 -8.02
CA ALA A 130 10.69 0.04 -7.46
C ALA A 130 10.48 -0.14 -5.94
N ILE A 131 10.30 -1.39 -5.47
CA ILE A 131 10.20 -1.70 -4.05
C ILE A 131 11.47 -1.26 -3.30
N VAL A 132 12.65 -1.60 -3.83
CA VAL A 132 13.93 -1.22 -3.21
C VAL A 132 14.08 0.30 -3.18
N ALA A 133 13.88 0.96 -4.32
CA ALA A 133 14.02 2.41 -4.43
C ALA A 133 13.04 3.17 -3.53
N GLY A 134 11.77 2.76 -3.48
CA GLY A 134 10.76 3.36 -2.61
C GLY A 134 11.10 3.19 -1.13
N ARG A 135 11.57 2.00 -0.72
CA ARG A 135 12.00 1.77 0.67
C ARG A 135 13.23 2.60 1.05
N GLU A 136 14.22 2.69 0.18
CA GLU A 136 15.40 3.54 0.39
C GLU A 136 15.01 5.02 0.48
N ALA A 137 14.11 5.51 -0.38
CA ALA A 137 13.60 6.87 -0.34
C ALA A 137 12.85 7.19 0.97
N PHE A 138 12.01 6.25 1.45
CA PHE A 138 11.34 6.37 2.75
C PHE A 138 12.35 6.49 3.89
N LEU A 139 13.34 5.59 3.95
CA LEU A 139 14.37 5.57 4.99
C LEU A 139 15.29 6.79 4.95
N ALA A 140 15.61 7.29 3.75
CA ALA A 140 16.42 8.50 3.56
C ALA A 140 15.69 9.76 4.02
N GLY A 141 14.37 9.74 4.03
CA GLY A 141 13.54 10.90 4.34
C GLY A 141 13.41 11.87 3.18
N ARG A 142 12.19 12.22 2.86
CA ARG A 142 11.86 13.16 1.79
C ARG A 142 12.20 14.59 2.18
N MET A 143 12.78 15.39 1.28
CA MET A 143 12.92 16.83 1.51
C MET A 143 11.54 17.50 1.72
N PRO A 144 11.45 18.54 2.59
CA PRO A 144 10.19 19.25 2.79
C PRO A 144 9.65 19.87 1.50
N ARG A 145 8.35 19.77 1.28
CA ARG A 145 7.68 20.54 0.21
C ARG A 145 7.72 22.01 0.56
N ARG A 146 8.15 22.83 -0.39
CA ARG A 146 8.24 24.29 -0.22
C ARG A 146 7.22 24.96 -1.15
N ARG A 147 6.57 26.00 -0.63
CA ARG A 147 5.64 26.81 -1.45
C ARG A 147 6.39 27.59 -2.54
N TYR A 148 7.60 28.09 -2.20
CA TYR A 148 8.43 28.87 -3.10
C TYR A 148 9.70 28.09 -3.43
N ALA A 149 10.21 28.32 -4.64
CA ALA A 149 11.47 27.73 -5.07
C ALA A 149 12.64 28.21 -4.20
N SER A 150 13.65 27.35 -4.09
CA SER A 150 14.93 27.69 -3.47
C SER A 150 16.01 27.31 -4.47
N ALA A 151 16.89 28.24 -4.81
CA ALA A 151 17.98 27.97 -5.74
C ALA A 151 18.87 26.84 -5.23
N SER A 152 19.17 25.87 -6.09
CA SER A 152 20.08 24.75 -5.79
C SER A 152 21.55 25.09 -6.04
N SER A 153 21.80 26.18 -6.78
CA SER A 153 23.13 26.72 -7.04
C SER A 153 23.22 28.16 -6.56
N PRO A 154 24.42 28.67 -6.17
CA PRO A 154 24.60 30.08 -5.85
C PRO A 154 24.10 30.94 -7.01
N SER A 155 23.17 31.86 -6.76
CA SER A 155 22.76 32.86 -7.73
C SER A 155 23.63 34.08 -7.49
N ASP A 156 24.49 34.44 -8.43
CA ASP A 156 25.37 35.64 -8.37
C ASP A 156 24.58 36.94 -8.53
N GLY A 157 23.29 36.95 -8.22
CA GLY A 157 22.46 38.16 -8.23
C GLY A 157 22.06 38.65 -9.63
N SER A 158 22.40 37.93 -10.67
CA SER A 158 22.06 38.32 -12.06
C SER A 158 20.95 37.46 -12.62
N PHE A 159 19.70 37.69 -12.14
CA PHE A 159 18.53 37.47 -12.97
C PHE A 159 18.25 38.77 -13.71
N ILE A 160 18.72 38.88 -14.93
CA ILE A 160 18.30 39.89 -15.90
C ILE A 160 17.06 39.34 -16.64
#